data_77dbcd965939877f86af4a43c724a98d
#
_entry.id   77dbcd965939877f86af4a43c724a98d
#
_cell.length_a   1.000
_cell.length_b   1.000
_cell.length_c   1.000
_cell.angle_alpha   90.00
_cell.angle_beta   90.00
_cell.angle_gamma   90.00
#
_symmetry.space_group_name_H-M   'P 1'
#
loop_
_entity.id
_entity.type
_entity.pdbx_description
1 polymer ?
#
loop_
_entity_poly.entity_id
_entity_poly.type
_entity_poly.pdbx_seq_one_letter_code
_entity_poly.pdbx_strand_id
1 'polypeptide(L)'
;VYWMLKRPGNAVSSSVAPETRGEVRAKLSRLIRSRWFEPPFGGLGFSRLLAEALEAMAASPTGAPLLPPGHPLDLFVTATDFRGRLQKLRLHSPAVAEESEHRLSIGFRADTPAAPGGKLAALLELVFAARATASFPGAFPALQLAEIDALAQERGQAWPSRTAFVERIMPEHSHSGAAEQVALIDGSVLVNAPFAEAMQVLRARPAQREVDRRFVYIDPRPDRVGGLRRGDPRPPGFFPVIFGSLSSIPREQPVRDNLEEIERRSRELIALRQMIDALRPEV
;
A
#
# COMPACT_ATOMS: atom_id res chain seq x y z
N VAL A 1 -6.35 25.81 1.33
CA VAL A 1 -7.37 24.76 1.34
C VAL A 1 -8.67 25.25 0.70
N TYR A 2 -9.21 26.38 1.15
CA TYR A 2 -10.45 26.98 0.58
C TYR A 2 -10.31 27.34 -0.92
N TRP A 3 -9.14 27.72 -1.34
CA TRP A 3 -8.83 28.08 -2.76
C TRP A 3 -8.67 26.83 -3.65
N MET A 4 -8.13 25.73 -3.10
CA MET A 4 -8.08 24.42 -3.78
C MET A 4 -9.48 23.83 -4.01
N LEU A 5 -10.41 24.05 -3.08
CA LEU A 5 -11.78 23.55 -3.16
C LEU A 5 -12.67 24.36 -4.13
N LYS A 6 -12.28 25.58 -4.47
CA LYS A 6 -13.07 26.45 -5.38
C LYS A 6 -12.88 26.11 -6.89
N ARG A 7 -11.91 25.24 -7.26
CA ARG A 7 -11.71 24.74 -8.61
C ARG A 7 -11.59 23.20 -8.70
N PRO A 8 -12.57 22.42 -8.24
CA PRO A 8 -12.54 20.97 -8.46
C PRO A 8 -12.89 20.57 -9.92
N GLY A 9 -13.17 21.55 -10.77
CA GLY A 9 -13.71 21.30 -12.10
C GLY A 9 -12.72 20.80 -13.15
N ASN A 10 -11.43 21.03 -12.98
CA ASN A 10 -10.43 20.74 -14.02
C ASN A 10 -9.51 19.56 -13.74
N ALA A 11 -9.63 18.90 -12.56
CA ALA A 11 -8.77 17.78 -12.19
C ALA A 11 -9.40 16.40 -12.46
N VAL A 12 -10.70 16.33 -12.72
CA VAL A 12 -11.34 15.10 -13.19
C VAL A 12 -11.17 15.06 -14.69
N SER A 13 -10.25 14.23 -15.13
CA SER A 13 -9.82 14.07 -16.51
C SER A 13 -10.99 13.95 -17.48
N SER A 14 -10.75 14.43 -18.70
CA SER A 14 -11.65 14.37 -19.87
C SER A 14 -12.11 12.95 -20.27
N SER A 15 -11.61 11.91 -19.61
CA SER A 15 -11.89 10.50 -19.88
C SER A 15 -13.16 9.95 -19.20
N VAL A 16 -13.77 10.69 -18.27
CA VAL A 16 -14.97 10.22 -17.54
C VAL A 16 -16.24 10.76 -18.23
N ALA A 17 -17.19 9.85 -18.53
CA ALA A 17 -18.46 10.21 -19.14
C ALA A 17 -19.22 11.28 -18.34
N PRO A 18 -19.94 12.22 -19.01
CA PRO A 18 -20.61 13.35 -18.35
C PRO A 18 -21.60 12.94 -17.24
N GLU A 19 -22.27 11.82 -17.42
CA GLU A 19 -23.26 11.25 -16.49
C GLU A 19 -22.58 10.81 -15.18
N THR A 20 -21.42 10.19 -15.28
CA THR A 20 -20.64 9.74 -14.12
C THR A 20 -20.01 10.91 -13.34
N ARG A 21 -19.76 12.05 -13.99
CA ARG A 21 -19.19 13.25 -13.33
C ARG A 21 -20.11 13.84 -12.27
N GLY A 22 -21.45 13.80 -12.51
CA GLY A 22 -22.44 14.26 -11.54
C GLY A 22 -22.46 13.41 -10.29
N GLU A 23 -22.43 12.09 -10.45
CA GLU A 23 -22.38 11.13 -9.34
C GLU A 23 -21.08 11.23 -8.54
N VAL A 24 -19.94 11.30 -9.21
CA VAL A 24 -18.62 11.47 -8.57
C VAL A 24 -18.57 12.78 -7.80
N ARG A 25 -19.09 13.89 -8.35
CA ARG A 25 -19.20 15.17 -7.62
C ARG A 25 -20.09 15.07 -6.38
N ALA A 26 -21.25 14.43 -6.50
CA ALA A 26 -22.17 14.26 -5.38
C ALA A 26 -21.56 13.38 -4.28
N LYS A 27 -20.87 12.30 -4.66
CA LYS A 27 -20.15 11.42 -3.72
C LYS A 27 -18.98 12.16 -3.06
N LEU A 28 -18.17 12.91 -3.79
CA LEU A 28 -17.05 13.71 -3.26
C LEU A 28 -17.54 14.84 -2.35
N SER A 29 -18.66 15.50 -2.65
CA SER A 29 -19.18 16.57 -1.79
C SER A 29 -19.62 16.07 -0.41
N ARG A 30 -20.06 14.81 -0.29
CA ARG A 30 -20.41 14.18 0.99
C ARG A 30 -19.20 13.81 1.85
N LEU A 31 -18.00 13.75 1.24
CA LEU A 31 -16.74 13.46 1.94
C LEU A 31 -16.15 14.71 2.60
N ILE A 32 -16.51 15.92 2.14
CA ILE A 32 -15.89 17.17 2.59
C ILE A 32 -16.49 17.57 3.93
N ARG A 33 -15.62 17.77 4.92
CA ARG A 33 -15.98 18.35 6.24
C ARG A 33 -15.63 19.83 6.28
N SER A 34 -16.49 20.62 6.89
CA SER A 34 -16.29 22.08 7.02
C SER A 34 -15.59 22.50 8.32
N ARG A 35 -14.95 21.57 9.04
CA ARG A 35 -14.29 21.84 10.33
C ARG A 35 -12.82 22.15 10.16
N TRP A 36 -12.37 23.23 10.78
CA TRP A 36 -11.03 23.80 10.58
C TRP A 36 -9.84 22.97 11.09
N PHE A 37 -10.06 22.13 12.11
CA PHE A 37 -9.02 21.31 12.74
C PHE A 37 -9.20 19.81 12.51
N GLU A 38 -10.14 19.42 11.66
CA GLU A 38 -10.35 18.04 11.25
C GLU A 38 -9.90 17.88 9.79
N PRO A 39 -9.45 16.66 9.41
CA PRO A 39 -9.17 16.37 8.01
C PRO A 39 -10.38 16.70 7.13
N PRO A 40 -10.15 17.29 5.93
CA PRO A 40 -11.24 17.77 5.08
C PRO A 40 -12.15 16.64 4.57
N PHE A 41 -11.66 15.40 4.57
CA PHE A 41 -12.43 14.24 4.13
C PHE A 41 -12.78 13.31 5.30
N GLY A 42 -13.98 12.75 5.27
CA GLY A 42 -14.46 11.81 6.29
C GLY A 42 -13.92 10.39 6.05
N GLY A 43 -13.38 9.75 7.10
CA GLY A 43 -12.83 8.39 7.02
C GLY A 43 -13.90 7.37 6.63
N LEU A 44 -14.96 7.23 7.42
CA LEU A 44 -16.04 6.27 7.18
C LEU A 44 -16.70 6.44 5.79
N GLY A 45 -16.87 7.70 5.34
CA GLY A 45 -17.39 7.98 4.00
C GLY A 45 -16.47 7.44 2.90
N PHE A 46 -15.16 7.51 3.10
CA PHE A 46 -14.18 6.96 2.17
C PHE A 46 -14.17 5.43 2.21
N SER A 47 -14.26 4.81 3.41
CA SER A 47 -14.39 3.36 3.55
C SER A 47 -15.62 2.80 2.84
N ARG A 48 -16.76 3.53 2.86
CA ARG A 48 -17.96 3.17 2.06
C ARG A 48 -17.68 3.16 0.57
N LEU A 49 -17.03 4.22 0.05
CA LEU A 49 -16.68 4.29 -1.38
C LEU A 49 -15.76 3.15 -1.81
N LEU A 50 -14.79 2.78 -0.97
CA LEU A 50 -13.89 1.67 -1.24
C LEU A 50 -14.67 0.34 -1.25
N ALA A 51 -15.59 0.13 -0.30
CA ALA A 51 -16.44 -1.06 -0.28
C ALA A 51 -17.31 -1.15 -1.53
N GLU A 52 -18.00 -0.06 -1.91
CA GLU A 52 -18.81 0.00 -3.12
C GLU A 52 -17.98 -0.28 -4.38
N ALA A 53 -16.77 0.28 -4.48
CA ALA A 53 -15.88 0.07 -5.61
C ALA A 53 -15.42 -1.39 -5.73
N LEU A 54 -15.02 -2.00 -4.62
CA LEU A 54 -14.58 -3.40 -4.58
C LEU A 54 -15.74 -4.36 -4.89
N GLU A 55 -16.95 -4.07 -4.42
CA GLU A 55 -18.15 -4.85 -4.75
C GLU A 55 -18.51 -4.72 -6.22
N ALA A 56 -18.49 -3.50 -6.77
CA ALA A 56 -18.74 -3.27 -8.19
C ALA A 56 -17.71 -4.01 -9.06
N MET A 57 -16.45 -4.00 -8.65
CA MET A 57 -15.38 -4.76 -9.30
C MET A 57 -15.65 -6.27 -9.24
N ALA A 58 -16.05 -6.79 -8.08
CA ALA A 58 -16.35 -8.20 -7.90
C ALA A 58 -17.62 -8.67 -8.67
N ALA A 59 -18.57 -7.76 -8.88
CA ALA A 59 -19.80 -8.01 -9.64
C ALA A 59 -19.60 -7.89 -11.16
N SER A 60 -18.47 -7.32 -11.59
CA SER A 60 -18.19 -7.14 -13.02
C SER A 60 -18.01 -8.49 -13.71
N PRO A 61 -18.41 -8.62 -15.00
CA PRO A 61 -18.18 -9.83 -15.78
C PRO A 61 -16.69 -10.21 -15.76
N THR A 62 -16.40 -11.45 -15.43
CA THR A 62 -15.03 -11.96 -15.43
C THR A 62 -14.71 -12.60 -16.78
N GLY A 63 -13.56 -12.20 -17.36
CA GLY A 63 -12.99 -12.87 -18.52
C GLY A 63 -12.26 -14.16 -18.16
N ALA A 64 -11.45 -14.69 -19.07
CA ALA A 64 -10.56 -15.80 -18.78
C ALA A 64 -9.57 -15.41 -17.68
N PRO A 65 -9.22 -16.35 -16.76
CA PRO A 65 -8.25 -16.08 -15.72
C PRO A 65 -6.89 -15.63 -16.30
N LEU A 66 -6.33 -14.56 -15.77
CA LEU A 66 -5.02 -14.06 -16.19
C LEU A 66 -3.88 -14.97 -15.71
N LEU A 67 -4.08 -15.68 -14.61
CA LEU A 67 -3.10 -16.59 -14.03
C LEU A 67 -3.44 -18.04 -14.38
N PRO A 68 -2.45 -18.86 -14.74
CA PRO A 68 -2.65 -20.30 -14.93
C PRO A 68 -3.15 -20.97 -13.65
N PRO A 69 -3.86 -22.13 -13.77
CA PRO A 69 -4.25 -22.92 -12.61
C PRO A 69 -3.04 -23.27 -11.72
N GLY A 70 -3.21 -23.16 -10.41
CA GLY A 70 -2.14 -23.43 -9.43
C GLY A 70 -1.09 -22.33 -9.28
N HIS A 71 -1.22 -21.20 -9.99
CA HIS A 71 -0.31 -20.06 -9.82
C HIS A 71 -0.74 -19.22 -8.61
N PRO A 72 0.10 -19.10 -7.59
CA PRO A 72 -0.22 -18.30 -6.43
C PRO A 72 -0.16 -16.80 -6.74
N LEU A 73 -1.03 -16.04 -6.06
CA LEU A 73 -1.06 -14.58 -6.08
C LEU A 73 -0.79 -14.06 -4.68
N ASP A 74 0.20 -13.21 -4.54
CA ASP A 74 0.47 -12.46 -3.31
C ASP A 74 0.22 -10.97 -3.57
N LEU A 75 -0.54 -10.33 -2.68
CA LEU A 75 -0.77 -8.89 -2.67
C LEU A 75 -0.25 -8.32 -1.35
N PHE A 76 0.63 -7.33 -1.43
CA PHE A 76 1.10 -6.58 -0.27
C PHE A 76 0.66 -5.13 -0.37
N VAL A 77 0.03 -4.66 0.69
CA VAL A 77 -0.40 -3.27 0.82
C VAL A 77 0.33 -2.66 2.00
N THR A 78 1.04 -1.55 1.78
CA THR A 78 1.81 -0.89 2.83
C THR A 78 0.99 0.15 3.56
N ALA A 79 1.18 0.22 4.86
CA ALA A 79 0.67 1.26 5.73
C ALA A 79 1.77 1.69 6.72
N THR A 80 1.58 2.83 7.36
CA THR A 80 2.46 3.32 8.42
C THR A 80 1.67 3.38 9.72
N ASP A 81 2.16 2.68 10.74
CA ASP A 81 1.63 2.80 12.11
C ASP A 81 2.15 4.09 12.73
N PHE A 82 1.24 5.04 12.97
CA PHE A 82 1.61 6.35 13.50
C PHE A 82 2.27 6.29 14.88
N ARG A 83 1.87 5.33 15.71
CA ARG A 83 2.41 5.15 17.07
C ARG A 83 3.65 4.26 17.09
N GLY A 84 3.77 3.37 16.13
CA GLY A 84 4.84 2.38 16.05
C GLY A 84 4.70 1.26 17.10
N ARG A 85 5.52 0.25 16.93
CA ARG A 85 5.66 -0.89 17.85
C ARG A 85 7.12 -1.12 18.19
N LEU A 86 7.39 -1.56 19.40
CA LEU A 86 8.74 -1.92 19.80
C LEU A 86 9.14 -3.24 19.13
N GLN A 87 10.25 -3.19 18.42
CA GLN A 87 10.88 -4.35 17.80
C GLN A 87 12.23 -4.59 18.45
N LYS A 88 12.49 -5.86 18.85
CA LYS A 88 13.78 -6.26 19.38
C LYS A 88 14.67 -6.77 18.25
N LEU A 89 15.75 -6.06 18.02
CA LEU A 89 16.78 -6.43 17.06
C LEU A 89 17.90 -7.18 17.76
N ARG A 90 18.27 -8.34 17.24
CA ARG A 90 19.44 -9.08 17.69
C ARG A 90 20.66 -8.59 16.94
N LEU A 91 21.61 -8.03 17.69
CA LEU A 91 22.86 -7.48 17.16
C LEU A 91 24.05 -8.19 17.79
N HIS A 92 25.23 -7.94 17.24
CA HIS A 92 26.47 -8.45 17.86
C HIS A 92 26.85 -7.66 19.12
N SER A 93 26.63 -6.35 19.13
CA SER A 93 26.90 -5.49 20.29
C SER A 93 26.07 -4.19 20.18
N PRO A 94 25.18 -3.89 21.15
CA PRO A 94 24.73 -4.79 22.23
C PRO A 94 23.95 -5.99 21.68
N ALA A 95 23.81 -7.06 22.47
CA ALA A 95 23.14 -8.28 22.01
C ALA A 95 21.66 -8.07 21.60
N VAL A 96 21.01 -7.10 22.19
CA VAL A 96 19.62 -6.70 21.86
C VAL A 96 19.56 -5.18 21.81
N ALA A 97 18.99 -4.64 20.73
CA ALA A 97 18.56 -3.26 20.63
C ALA A 97 17.04 -3.21 20.47
N GLU A 98 16.41 -2.23 21.09
CA GLU A 98 15.00 -1.96 20.92
C GLU A 98 14.84 -0.78 19.97
N GLU A 99 14.03 -0.96 18.92
CA GLU A 99 13.74 0.07 17.93
C GLU A 99 12.22 0.20 17.75
N SER A 100 11.78 1.39 17.46
CA SER A 100 10.37 1.62 17.11
C SER A 100 10.18 1.35 15.61
N GLU A 101 9.41 0.33 15.27
CA GLU A 101 9.04 0.01 13.90
C GLU A 101 7.65 0.55 13.57
N HIS A 102 7.56 1.35 12.53
CA HIS A 102 6.34 1.99 12.07
C HIS A 102 5.80 1.40 10.76
N ARG A 103 6.63 0.67 10.02
CA ARG A 103 6.23 0.07 8.75
C ARG A 103 5.30 -1.11 8.99
N LEU A 104 4.20 -1.14 8.28
CA LEU A 104 3.24 -2.23 8.31
C LEU A 104 2.97 -2.70 6.88
N SER A 105 3.17 -4.00 6.65
CA SER A 105 2.82 -4.66 5.40
C SER A 105 1.63 -5.58 5.61
N ILE A 106 0.54 -5.31 4.90
CA ILE A 106 -0.69 -6.10 4.95
C ILE A 106 -0.67 -7.06 3.77
N GLY A 107 -0.35 -8.33 4.05
CA GLY A 107 -0.24 -9.38 3.03
C GLY A 107 -1.53 -10.16 2.85
N PHE A 108 -1.88 -10.44 1.61
CA PHE A 108 -2.92 -11.37 1.20
C PHE A 108 -2.34 -12.40 0.26
N ARG A 109 -2.77 -13.65 0.38
CA ARG A 109 -2.26 -14.75 -0.43
C ARG A 109 -3.38 -15.66 -0.90
N ALA A 110 -3.39 -15.94 -2.19
CA ALA A 110 -4.19 -16.98 -2.78
C ALA A 110 -3.27 -18.06 -3.37
N ASP A 111 -3.30 -19.27 -2.81
CA ASP A 111 -2.42 -20.37 -3.26
C ASP A 111 -3.01 -21.15 -4.45
N THR A 112 -4.30 -21.04 -4.65
CA THR A 112 -5.02 -21.59 -5.80
C THR A 112 -5.63 -20.44 -6.59
N PRO A 113 -5.57 -20.49 -7.94
CA PRO A 113 -6.40 -19.59 -8.71
C PRO A 113 -7.81 -19.85 -8.23
N ALA A 114 -8.44 -18.80 -7.89
CA ALA A 114 -9.82 -18.83 -7.51
C ALA A 114 -10.59 -19.60 -8.59
N ALA A 115 -11.31 -20.64 -8.19
CA ALA A 115 -12.43 -21.11 -8.98
C ALA A 115 -13.22 -19.88 -9.46
N PRO A 116 -13.89 -19.91 -10.62
CA PRO A 116 -14.67 -18.76 -11.06
C PRO A 116 -15.47 -18.16 -9.90
N GLY A 117 -15.21 -16.90 -9.53
CA GLY A 117 -15.77 -16.25 -8.34
C GLY A 117 -14.97 -16.38 -7.03
N GLY A 118 -13.77 -16.96 -7.05
CA GLY A 118 -12.88 -16.97 -5.87
C GLY A 118 -12.41 -15.57 -5.49
N LYS A 119 -12.22 -15.35 -4.18
CA LYS A 119 -11.83 -14.07 -3.62
C LYS A 119 -10.43 -14.16 -3.03
N LEU A 120 -9.62 -13.13 -3.22
CA LEU A 120 -8.30 -13.02 -2.60
C LEU A 120 -8.41 -12.91 -1.07
N ALA A 121 -9.41 -12.16 -0.58
CA ALA A 121 -9.68 -11.97 0.84
C ALA A 121 -11.14 -11.52 1.05
N ALA A 122 -11.56 -11.44 2.32
CA ALA A 122 -12.85 -10.87 2.67
C ALA A 122 -12.91 -9.37 2.31
N LEU A 123 -14.11 -8.88 1.93
CA LEU A 123 -14.30 -7.49 1.50
C LEU A 123 -13.78 -6.50 2.55
N LEU A 124 -14.15 -6.67 3.82
CA LEU A 124 -13.75 -5.76 4.89
C LEU A 124 -12.24 -5.73 5.13
N GLU A 125 -11.54 -6.84 4.91
CA GLU A 125 -10.08 -6.90 4.98
C GLU A 125 -9.42 -6.12 3.83
N LEU A 126 -9.95 -6.24 2.62
CA LEU A 126 -9.48 -5.47 1.46
C LEU A 126 -9.78 -3.97 1.62
N VAL A 127 -10.97 -3.63 2.15
CA VAL A 127 -11.33 -2.24 2.48
C VAL A 127 -10.38 -1.68 3.53
N PHE A 128 -10.10 -2.44 4.60
CA PHE A 128 -9.13 -2.05 5.63
C PHE A 128 -7.77 -1.72 5.00
N ALA A 129 -7.22 -2.62 4.18
CA ALA A 129 -5.93 -2.43 3.55
C ALA A 129 -5.91 -1.23 2.59
N ALA A 130 -6.92 -1.11 1.72
CA ALA A 130 -7.05 0.00 0.78
C ALA A 130 -7.20 1.35 1.51
N ARG A 131 -7.99 1.36 2.60
CA ARG A 131 -8.20 2.55 3.42
C ARG A 131 -6.95 2.96 4.19
N ALA A 132 -6.21 1.97 4.74
CA ALA A 132 -4.95 2.21 5.45
C ALA A 132 -3.94 2.90 4.52
N THR A 133 -3.66 2.30 3.37
CA THR A 133 -2.67 2.83 2.42
C THR A 133 -3.06 4.17 1.79
N ALA A 134 -4.36 4.49 1.77
CA ALA A 134 -4.88 5.76 1.24
C ALA A 134 -5.13 6.83 2.31
N SER A 135 -4.74 6.57 3.57
CA SER A 135 -4.88 7.51 4.70
C SER A 135 -3.85 8.64 4.64
N PHE A 136 -3.84 9.41 3.55
CA PHE A 136 -2.87 10.49 3.37
C PHE A 136 -2.98 11.55 4.48
N PRO A 137 -1.89 11.84 5.22
CA PRO A 137 -1.89 12.82 6.29
C PRO A 137 -2.31 14.21 5.79
N GLY A 138 -3.24 14.83 6.49
CA GLY A 138 -3.80 16.13 6.13
C GLY A 138 -5.00 16.09 5.18
N ALA A 139 -5.29 14.96 4.52
CA ALA A 139 -6.49 14.77 3.70
C ALA A 139 -7.54 13.90 4.41
N PHE A 140 -7.11 12.80 4.99
CA PHE A 140 -7.96 11.83 5.70
C PHE A 140 -7.50 11.64 7.15
N PRO A 141 -8.42 11.29 8.06
CA PRO A 141 -8.02 10.83 9.39
C PRO A 141 -7.24 9.52 9.27
N ALA A 142 -6.37 9.25 10.25
CA ALA A 142 -5.75 7.95 10.38
C ALA A 142 -6.82 6.85 10.54
N LEU A 143 -6.60 5.70 9.90
CA LEU A 143 -7.52 4.57 10.03
C LEU A 143 -7.35 3.89 11.39
N GLN A 144 -8.46 3.58 12.04
CA GLN A 144 -8.53 2.70 13.21
C GLN A 144 -9.48 1.53 12.91
N LEU A 145 -9.32 0.42 13.62
CA LEU A 145 -10.20 -0.77 13.47
C LEU A 145 -11.68 -0.42 13.65
N ALA A 146 -11.99 0.45 14.60
CA ALA A 146 -13.35 0.93 14.89
C ALA A 146 -14.06 1.54 13.66
N GLU A 147 -13.33 2.13 12.69
CA GLU A 147 -13.92 2.66 11.46
C GLU A 147 -14.49 1.54 10.58
N ILE A 148 -13.76 0.43 10.47
CA ILE A 148 -14.21 -0.72 9.66
C ILE A 148 -15.28 -1.53 10.40
N ASP A 149 -15.22 -1.60 11.73
CA ASP A 149 -16.29 -2.19 12.53
C ASP A 149 -17.60 -1.39 12.37
N ALA A 150 -17.53 -0.06 12.39
CA ALA A 150 -18.68 0.80 12.12
C ALA A 150 -19.24 0.61 10.70
N LEU A 151 -18.36 0.45 9.69
CA LEU A 151 -18.77 0.14 8.32
C LEU A 151 -19.47 -1.22 8.24
N ALA A 152 -18.94 -2.24 8.91
CA ALA A 152 -19.52 -3.58 8.97
C ALA A 152 -20.93 -3.56 9.59
N GLN A 153 -21.06 -2.86 10.72
CA GLN A 153 -22.34 -2.69 11.41
C GLN A 153 -23.37 -1.94 10.55
N GLU A 154 -22.97 -0.83 9.93
CA GLU A 154 -23.83 -0.04 9.07
C GLU A 154 -24.37 -0.85 7.89
N ARG A 155 -23.55 -1.73 7.35
CA ARG A 155 -23.90 -2.59 6.19
C ARG A 155 -24.58 -3.89 6.58
N GLY A 156 -24.75 -4.17 7.89
CA GLY A 156 -25.22 -5.46 8.37
C GLY A 156 -24.33 -6.64 7.96
N GLN A 157 -23.06 -6.38 7.71
CA GLN A 157 -22.09 -7.36 7.22
C GLN A 157 -21.28 -7.94 8.39
N ALA A 158 -21.36 -9.25 8.60
CA ALA A 158 -20.49 -9.91 9.58
C ALA A 158 -19.04 -9.92 9.12
N TRP A 159 -18.13 -9.79 10.09
CA TRP A 159 -16.68 -9.92 9.88
C TRP A 159 -16.09 -11.05 10.74
N PRO A 160 -16.37 -12.33 10.38
CA PRO A 160 -15.98 -13.47 11.22
C PRO A 160 -14.46 -13.66 11.30
N SER A 161 -13.71 -13.24 10.28
CA SER A 161 -12.24 -13.36 10.24
C SER A 161 -11.52 -12.19 10.94
N ARG A 162 -12.23 -11.23 11.56
CA ARG A 162 -11.65 -10.01 12.14
C ARG A 162 -10.47 -10.28 13.07
N THR A 163 -10.67 -11.13 14.06
CA THR A 163 -9.62 -11.45 15.06
C THR A 163 -8.40 -12.07 14.39
N ALA A 164 -8.60 -13.11 13.59
CA ALA A 164 -7.53 -13.79 12.87
C ALA A 164 -6.79 -12.85 11.89
N PHE A 165 -7.53 -11.93 11.25
CA PHE A 165 -6.95 -10.91 10.39
C PHE A 165 -6.04 -9.96 11.18
N VAL A 166 -6.52 -9.42 12.30
CA VAL A 166 -5.78 -8.48 13.15
C VAL A 166 -4.53 -9.16 13.74
N GLU A 167 -4.65 -10.40 14.25
CA GLU A 167 -3.52 -11.18 14.75
C GLU A 167 -2.45 -11.41 13.67
N ARG A 168 -2.89 -11.66 12.44
CA ARG A 168 -1.99 -11.89 11.31
C ARG A 168 -1.22 -10.65 10.88
N ILE A 169 -1.88 -9.48 10.82
CA ILE A 169 -1.26 -8.26 10.31
C ILE A 169 -0.57 -7.43 11.39
N MET A 170 -0.99 -7.54 12.63
CA MET A 170 -0.50 -6.75 13.78
C MET A 170 -0.32 -7.67 15.01
N PRO A 171 0.51 -8.72 14.95
CA PRO A 171 0.63 -9.70 16.03
C PRO A 171 1.07 -9.08 17.36
N GLU A 172 2.04 -8.16 17.35
CA GLU A 172 2.54 -7.51 18.56
C GLU A 172 1.45 -6.66 19.23
N HIS A 173 0.69 -5.92 18.44
CA HIS A 173 -0.44 -5.12 18.95
C HIS A 173 -1.58 -5.99 19.46
N SER A 174 -1.86 -7.11 18.77
CA SER A 174 -2.87 -8.07 19.20
C SER A 174 -2.51 -8.72 20.53
N HIS A 175 -1.29 -9.22 20.66
CA HIS A 175 -0.79 -9.83 21.92
C HIS A 175 -0.79 -8.87 23.10
N SER A 176 -0.51 -7.59 22.86
CA SER A 176 -0.52 -6.56 23.92
C SER A 176 -1.90 -5.98 24.19
N GLY A 177 -2.95 -6.38 23.46
CA GLY A 177 -4.28 -5.80 23.57
C GLY A 177 -4.39 -4.36 23.06
N ALA A 178 -3.40 -3.87 22.31
CA ALA A 178 -3.33 -2.49 21.82
C ALA A 178 -3.86 -2.31 20.40
N ALA A 179 -4.34 -3.36 19.72
CA ALA A 179 -4.74 -3.32 18.32
C ALA A 179 -5.83 -2.26 18.03
N GLU A 180 -6.76 -2.06 18.96
CA GLU A 180 -7.82 -1.04 18.83
C GLU A 180 -7.29 0.41 18.86
N GLN A 181 -6.11 0.61 19.40
CA GLN A 181 -5.48 1.92 19.53
C GLN A 181 -4.55 2.26 18.36
N VAL A 182 -4.30 1.30 17.47
CA VAL A 182 -3.45 1.49 16.30
C VAL A 182 -4.09 2.54 15.37
N ALA A 183 -3.28 3.48 14.92
CA ALA A 183 -3.69 4.52 13.99
C ALA A 183 -2.83 4.41 12.73
N LEU A 184 -3.42 3.96 11.63
CA LEU A 184 -2.71 3.75 10.37
C LEU A 184 -2.84 4.96 9.45
N ILE A 185 -1.71 5.36 8.89
CA ILE A 185 -1.61 6.39 7.86
C ILE A 185 -1.01 5.81 6.58
N ASP A 186 -0.99 6.59 5.51
CA ASP A 186 -0.49 6.20 4.19
C ASP A 186 0.89 5.52 4.28
N GLY A 187 1.00 4.34 3.67
CA GLY A 187 2.24 3.60 3.60
C GLY A 187 3.36 4.33 2.87
N SER A 188 3.03 5.22 1.93
CA SER A 188 4.00 6.01 1.19
C SER A 188 4.80 7.00 2.06
N VAL A 189 4.41 7.19 3.32
CA VAL A 189 5.18 8.00 4.29
C VAL A 189 6.54 7.34 4.58
N LEU A 190 6.58 6.02 4.71
CA LEU A 190 7.82 5.28 5.00
C LEU A 190 8.20 4.25 3.91
N VAL A 191 7.21 3.66 3.24
CA VAL A 191 7.44 2.60 2.23
C VAL A 191 6.65 2.90 0.98
N ASN A 192 7.26 3.59 0.05
CA ASN A 192 6.61 3.93 -1.22
C ASN A 192 6.68 2.81 -2.27
N ALA A 193 7.69 1.95 -2.20
CA ALA A 193 7.90 0.85 -3.14
C ALA A 193 8.28 -0.43 -2.36
N PRO A 194 7.32 -1.33 -2.05
CA PRO A 194 7.54 -2.50 -1.20
C PRO A 194 8.21 -3.67 -1.96
N PHE A 195 9.35 -3.42 -2.59
CA PHE A 195 10.12 -4.47 -3.27
C PHE A 195 10.63 -5.54 -2.31
N ALA A 196 10.90 -5.17 -1.05
CA ALA A 196 11.42 -6.11 -0.05
C ALA A 196 10.44 -7.26 0.18
N GLU A 197 9.16 -6.99 0.32
CA GLU A 197 8.09 -7.98 0.47
C GLU A 197 8.00 -8.88 -0.76
N ALA A 198 8.02 -8.29 -1.95
CA ALA A 198 8.01 -9.04 -3.21
C ALA A 198 9.24 -9.95 -3.35
N MET A 199 10.43 -9.48 -2.94
CA MET A 199 11.66 -10.29 -2.97
C MET A 199 11.65 -11.41 -1.93
N GLN A 200 11.06 -11.19 -0.75
CA GLN A 200 10.95 -12.24 0.27
C GLN A 200 10.09 -13.42 -0.21
N VAL A 201 9.02 -13.14 -0.93
CA VAL A 201 8.15 -14.18 -1.50
C VAL A 201 8.91 -15.08 -2.49
N LEU A 202 9.91 -14.58 -3.20
CA LEU A 202 10.69 -15.39 -4.14
C LEU A 202 11.35 -16.61 -3.48
N ARG A 203 11.73 -16.49 -2.19
CA ARG A 203 12.31 -17.61 -1.42
C ARG A 203 11.31 -18.75 -1.22
N ALA A 204 10.02 -18.43 -1.08
CA ALA A 204 8.93 -19.39 -0.96
C ALA A 204 8.42 -19.90 -2.33
N ARG A 205 9.02 -19.44 -3.42
CA ARG A 205 8.63 -19.78 -4.80
C ARG A 205 9.82 -20.38 -5.56
N PRO A 206 10.39 -21.52 -5.11
CA PRO A 206 11.48 -22.18 -5.84
C PRO A 206 10.97 -22.62 -7.21
N ALA A 207 11.86 -22.57 -8.20
CA ALA A 207 11.58 -23.08 -9.52
C ALA A 207 12.42 -24.35 -9.75
N GLN A 208 11.83 -25.38 -10.36
CA GLN A 208 12.52 -26.62 -10.72
C GLN A 208 13.35 -26.49 -12.02
N ARG A 209 13.23 -25.33 -12.67
CA ARG A 209 13.92 -24.97 -13.91
C ARG A 209 14.39 -23.54 -13.84
N GLU A 210 15.29 -23.15 -14.73
CA GLU A 210 15.66 -21.77 -14.91
C GLU A 210 14.42 -20.92 -15.28
N VAL A 211 14.20 -19.82 -14.57
CA VAL A 211 13.10 -18.90 -14.79
C VAL A 211 13.62 -17.45 -14.76
N ASP A 212 13.13 -16.64 -15.67
CA ASP A 212 13.31 -15.20 -15.66
C ASP A 212 12.25 -14.55 -14.77
N ARG A 213 12.69 -13.85 -13.75
CA ARG A 213 11.79 -13.14 -12.80
C ARG A 213 11.92 -11.66 -13.02
N ARG A 214 10.80 -11.03 -13.37
CA ARG A 214 10.76 -9.62 -13.70
C ARG A 214 10.11 -8.81 -12.58
N PHE A 215 10.76 -7.72 -12.21
CA PHE A 215 10.20 -6.70 -11.37
C PHE A 215 9.74 -5.55 -12.25
N VAL A 216 8.45 -5.22 -12.17
CA VAL A 216 7.86 -4.09 -12.90
C VAL A 216 7.45 -3.05 -11.89
N TYR A 217 8.05 -1.87 -11.98
CA TYR A 217 7.65 -0.71 -11.19
C TYR A 217 6.76 0.19 -12.03
N ILE A 218 5.57 0.48 -11.52
CA ILE A 218 4.61 1.40 -12.15
C ILE A 218 4.63 2.69 -11.36
N ASP A 219 5.21 3.75 -11.94
CA ASP A 219 5.16 5.08 -11.36
C ASP A 219 3.97 5.85 -11.94
N PRO A 220 2.99 6.24 -11.11
CA PRO A 220 1.85 7.04 -11.58
C PRO A 220 2.24 8.48 -11.95
N ARG A 221 3.49 8.88 -11.76
CA ARG A 221 4.01 10.24 -12.02
C ARG A 221 5.33 10.22 -12.79
N PRO A 222 5.39 9.65 -14.00
CA PRO A 222 6.63 9.48 -14.77
C PRO A 222 7.31 10.82 -15.10
N ASP A 223 6.56 11.92 -15.20
CA ASP A 223 7.08 13.25 -15.57
C ASP A 223 7.89 13.92 -14.45
N ARG A 224 8.00 13.30 -13.28
CA ARG A 224 8.81 13.80 -12.15
C ARG A 224 10.20 13.18 -12.07
N VAL A 225 10.71 12.61 -13.15
CA VAL A 225 12.12 12.21 -13.22
C VAL A 225 12.96 13.47 -13.00
N GLY A 226 13.70 13.48 -11.88
CA GLY A 226 14.41 14.60 -11.34
C GLY A 226 15.30 15.38 -12.31
N GLY A 227 14.68 16.22 -13.09
CA GLY A 227 15.39 17.36 -13.61
C GLY A 227 15.55 18.35 -12.46
N LEU A 228 16.75 18.86 -12.24
CA LEU A 228 16.95 20.13 -11.54
C LEU A 228 15.96 21.13 -12.15
N ARG A 229 14.74 21.18 -11.57
CA ARG A 229 13.87 22.31 -11.85
C ARG A 229 14.70 23.53 -11.49
N ARG A 230 14.95 24.40 -12.45
CA ARG A 230 15.27 25.79 -12.15
C ARG A 230 14.13 26.28 -11.27
N GLY A 231 14.30 26.07 -9.97
CA GLY A 231 13.31 26.40 -8.96
C GLY A 231 13.06 27.90 -9.00
N ASP A 232 11.87 28.30 -8.68
CA ASP A 232 11.61 29.66 -8.25
C ASP A 232 12.69 29.97 -7.19
N PRO A 233 13.50 31.03 -7.33
CA PRO A 233 14.54 31.40 -6.37
C PRO A 233 13.96 31.73 -4.99
N ARG A 234 12.64 31.78 -4.85
CA ARG A 234 11.97 31.98 -3.57
C ARG A 234 11.94 30.70 -2.76
N PRO A 235 12.24 30.76 -1.44
CA PRO A 235 12.13 29.62 -0.58
C PRO A 235 10.68 29.11 -0.58
N PRO A 236 10.47 27.78 -0.55
CA PRO A 236 9.13 27.24 -0.50
C PRO A 236 8.41 27.68 0.78
N GLY A 237 7.13 28.03 0.66
CA GLY A 237 6.32 28.44 1.80
C GLY A 237 6.05 27.28 2.78
N PHE A 238 5.55 27.60 3.97
CA PHE A 238 5.32 26.68 5.09
C PHE A 238 4.55 25.39 4.67
N PHE A 239 3.39 25.53 4.05
CA PHE A 239 2.59 24.38 3.62
C PHE A 239 3.27 23.53 2.53
N PRO A 240 3.87 24.09 1.46
CA PRO A 240 4.67 23.32 0.51
C PRO A 240 5.82 22.54 1.15
N VAL A 241 6.49 23.10 2.18
CA VAL A 241 7.55 22.39 2.91
C VAL A 241 6.98 21.21 3.67
N ILE A 242 5.90 21.39 4.45
CA ILE A 242 5.28 20.29 5.21
C ILE A 242 4.78 19.18 4.26
N PHE A 243 3.98 19.55 3.26
CA PHE A 243 3.44 18.55 2.33
C PHE A 243 4.54 17.94 1.45
N GLY A 244 5.56 18.70 1.09
CA GLY A 244 6.70 18.19 0.33
C GLY A 244 7.54 17.19 1.15
N SER A 245 7.83 17.51 2.40
CA SER A 245 8.62 16.63 3.28
C SER A 245 7.86 15.36 3.68
N LEU A 246 6.53 15.42 3.80
CA LEU A 246 5.70 14.25 4.13
C LEU A 246 5.36 13.38 2.94
N SER A 247 5.42 13.87 1.71
CA SER A 247 4.95 13.12 0.54
C SER A 247 5.95 12.98 -0.59
N SER A 248 6.65 14.03 -0.98
CA SER A 248 7.52 13.97 -2.17
C SER A 248 8.92 13.46 -1.85
N ILE A 249 9.53 13.91 -0.78
CA ILE A 249 10.90 13.50 -0.41
C ILE A 249 10.99 12.03 0.00
N PRO A 250 10.11 11.50 0.88
CA PRO A 250 10.14 10.08 1.23
C PRO A 250 9.82 9.16 0.05
N ARG A 251 9.13 9.66 -0.98
CA ARG A 251 8.77 8.86 -2.16
C ARG A 251 9.90 8.66 -3.16
N GLU A 252 10.86 9.55 -3.22
CA GLU A 252 11.93 9.49 -4.23
C GLU A 252 13.10 8.61 -3.80
N GLN A 253 13.41 8.56 -2.50
CA GLN A 253 14.56 7.84 -1.96
C GLN A 253 14.42 6.30 -1.99
N PRO A 254 13.33 5.68 -1.52
CA PRO A 254 13.23 4.22 -1.38
C PRO A 254 13.27 3.46 -2.70
N VAL A 255 12.89 4.08 -3.82
CA VAL A 255 12.91 3.43 -5.14
C VAL A 255 14.34 3.15 -5.58
N ARG A 256 15.23 4.12 -5.39
CA ARG A 256 16.66 4.00 -5.75
C ARG A 256 17.32 2.88 -4.94
N ASP A 257 17.15 2.89 -3.63
CA ASP A 257 17.76 1.90 -2.73
C ASP A 257 17.30 0.47 -3.09
N ASN A 258 16.01 0.30 -3.39
CA ASN A 258 15.46 -0.99 -3.82
C ASN A 258 16.02 -1.44 -5.19
N LEU A 259 16.19 -0.54 -6.14
CA LEU A 259 16.78 -0.85 -7.44
C LEU A 259 18.25 -1.25 -7.30
N GLU A 260 19.03 -0.53 -6.49
CA GLU A 260 20.42 -0.85 -6.17
C GLU A 260 20.55 -2.23 -5.50
N GLU A 261 19.61 -2.59 -4.59
CA GLU A 261 19.58 -3.91 -3.97
C GLU A 261 19.25 -5.03 -4.97
N ILE A 262 18.29 -4.82 -5.87
CA ILE A 262 17.96 -5.79 -6.93
C ILE A 262 19.16 -5.99 -7.85
N GLU A 263 19.83 -4.91 -8.24
CA GLU A 263 21.00 -4.96 -9.09
C GLU A 263 22.18 -5.67 -8.40
N ARG A 264 22.40 -5.40 -7.12
CA ARG A 264 23.42 -6.09 -6.31
C ARG A 264 23.18 -7.58 -6.27
N ARG A 265 21.96 -8.03 -5.97
CA ARG A 265 21.60 -9.45 -5.94
C ARG A 265 21.71 -10.10 -7.31
N SER A 266 21.36 -9.39 -8.37
CA SER A 266 21.51 -9.87 -9.74
C SER A 266 22.99 -10.10 -10.08
N ARG A 267 23.86 -9.17 -9.70
CA ARG A 267 25.32 -9.32 -9.88
C ARG A 267 25.91 -10.50 -9.10
N GLU A 268 25.46 -10.71 -7.86
CA GLU A 268 25.87 -11.86 -7.04
C GLU A 268 25.47 -13.18 -7.68
N LEU A 269 24.25 -13.28 -8.23
CA LEU A 269 23.78 -14.48 -8.93
C LEU A 269 24.54 -14.73 -10.23
N ILE A 270 24.86 -13.69 -10.99
CA ILE A 270 25.69 -13.80 -12.22
C ILE A 270 27.10 -14.31 -11.88
N ALA A 271 27.72 -13.77 -10.83
CA ALA A 271 29.04 -14.20 -10.37
C ALA A 271 29.03 -15.66 -9.89
N LEU A 272 28.03 -16.09 -9.15
CA LEU A 272 27.81 -17.48 -8.73
C LEU A 272 27.69 -18.41 -9.97
N ARG A 273 26.90 -17.99 -10.96
CA ARG A 273 26.72 -18.75 -12.20
C ARG A 273 28.00 -18.91 -12.95
N GLN A 274 28.79 -17.84 -13.11
CA GLN A 274 30.11 -17.89 -13.74
C GLN A 274 31.07 -18.85 -13.02
N MET A 275 31.04 -18.86 -11.66
CA MET A 275 31.83 -19.83 -10.90
C MET A 275 31.38 -21.28 -11.13
N ILE A 276 30.07 -21.53 -11.15
CA ILE A 276 29.53 -22.87 -11.42
C ILE A 276 29.89 -23.33 -12.83
N ASP A 277 29.75 -22.46 -13.83
CA ASP A 277 30.05 -22.77 -15.21
C ASP A 277 31.53 -23.05 -15.40
N ALA A 278 32.40 -22.32 -14.67
CA ALA A 278 33.86 -22.58 -14.69
C ALA A 278 34.25 -23.90 -13.98
N LEU A 279 33.44 -24.41 -13.08
CA LEU A 279 33.67 -25.70 -12.40
C LEU A 279 33.00 -26.89 -13.11
N ARG A 280 32.17 -26.62 -14.12
CA ARG A 280 31.52 -27.68 -14.89
C ARG A 280 32.56 -28.35 -15.77
N PRO A 281 32.84 -29.64 -15.58
CA PRO A 281 33.79 -30.33 -16.47
C PRO A 281 33.24 -30.28 -17.89
N GLU A 282 34.12 -29.98 -18.85
CA GLU A 282 33.80 -30.12 -20.27
C GLU A 282 33.48 -31.60 -20.52
N VAL A 283 32.22 -31.91 -20.80
CA VAL A 283 31.76 -33.24 -21.19
C VAL A 283 31.68 -33.31 -22.72
#